data_6ef08351569017a1cb171c2d66668d43
#
_entry.id   6ef08351569017a1cb171c2d66668d43
#
_cell.length_a   1.000
_cell.length_b   1.000
_cell.length_c   1.000
_cell.angle_alpha   90.00
_cell.angle_beta   90.00
_cell.angle_gamma   90.00
#
_symmetry.space_group_name_H-M   'P 1'
#
loop_
_entity.id
_entity.type
_entity.pdbx_description
1 polymer ?
#
loop_
_entity_poly.entity_id
_entity_poly.type
_entity_poly.pdbx_seq_one_letter_code
_entity_poly.pdbx_strand_id
1 'polypeptide(L)'
;LIRASFGMAFAMFLMGLVTNVWELIALRALQGLFSGFISNAQALIASQTPRKHSGKALGTLVTGSTSGMLMGPIIGGVLAQFFSIRDTFFITASLLALAGILSATLVKEYFVPIKREKNSEEHRSLLSQFQNPRLIIVLLISTMMVQLGNISIAPIISLYIKELMHNQGPIALVAGIIAALPGISNIISAPRLGAYGDAHGSNKVLMAGYLFAVIMYFPQGFVSSIWLLGILRFFIGISDGALFPTIQTLLTKNSPASATSAVFSWNQSFQALGNMFGSLLGGSLAGLFDYNVVFISTA
;
A
#
# COMPACT_ATOMS: atom_id res chain seq x y z
N LEU A 1 1.27 0.88 19.61
CA LEU A 1 0.59 1.98 18.91
C LEU A 1 1.25 3.33 19.23
N ILE A 2 1.29 3.75 20.48
CA ILE A 2 1.79 5.07 20.94
C ILE A 2 3.22 5.33 20.46
N ARG A 3 4.16 4.40 20.69
CA ARG A 3 5.55 4.54 20.21
C ARG A 3 5.65 4.73 18.70
N ALA A 4 4.86 3.99 17.94
CA ALA A 4 4.87 4.09 16.47
C ALA A 4 4.33 5.45 16.02
N SER A 5 3.24 5.92 16.60
CA SER A 5 2.61 7.20 16.24
C SER A 5 3.52 8.39 16.54
N PHE A 6 4.03 8.49 17.78
CA PHE A 6 4.93 9.58 18.17
C PHE A 6 6.29 9.50 17.47
N GLY A 7 6.83 8.29 17.24
CA GLY A 7 8.07 8.12 16.48
C GLY A 7 7.93 8.57 15.03
N MET A 8 6.82 8.23 14.36
CA MET A 8 6.53 8.73 13.03
C MET A 8 6.27 10.24 13.01
N ALA A 9 5.54 10.78 14.00
CA ALA A 9 5.31 12.23 14.13
C ALA A 9 6.62 12.99 14.27
N PHE A 10 7.53 12.51 15.13
CA PHE A 10 8.84 13.09 15.32
C PHE A 10 9.70 13.05 14.05
N ALA A 11 9.75 11.91 13.36
CA ALA A 11 10.47 11.81 12.10
C ALA A 11 9.89 12.76 11.03
N MET A 12 8.56 12.87 10.91
CA MET A 12 7.91 13.81 10.00
C MET A 12 8.20 15.28 10.35
N PHE A 13 8.19 15.62 11.63
CA PHE A 13 8.55 16.96 12.09
C PHE A 13 9.98 17.32 11.68
N LEU A 14 10.95 16.42 11.92
CA LEU A 14 12.33 16.64 11.51
C LEU A 14 12.46 16.75 9.98
N MET A 15 11.67 16.01 9.19
CA MET A 15 11.68 16.15 7.73
C MET A 15 11.25 17.54 7.26
N GLY A 16 10.41 18.24 8.02
CA GLY A 16 10.06 19.64 7.74
C GLY A 16 11.24 20.61 7.90
N LEU A 17 12.27 20.24 8.67
CA LEU A 17 13.47 21.05 8.94
C LEU A 17 14.65 20.73 8.01
N VAL A 18 14.56 19.67 7.21
CA VAL A 18 15.64 19.17 6.35
C VAL A 18 16.10 20.22 5.33
N THR A 19 17.41 20.29 5.12
CA THR A 19 18.05 21.19 4.17
C THR A 19 18.69 20.46 2.99
N ASN A 20 18.98 19.17 3.15
CA ASN A 20 19.62 18.37 2.10
C ASN A 20 18.98 16.98 1.93
N VAL A 21 19.25 16.35 0.77
CA VAL A 21 18.63 15.05 0.38
C VAL A 21 19.11 13.91 1.28
N TRP A 22 20.33 13.94 1.76
CA TRP A 22 20.89 12.86 2.60
C TRP A 22 20.22 12.81 3.99
N GLU A 23 19.94 13.99 4.56
CA GLU A 23 19.16 14.09 5.80
C GLU A 23 17.75 13.53 5.60
N LEU A 24 17.11 13.85 4.46
CA LEU A 24 15.78 13.33 4.14
C LEU A 24 15.78 11.79 4.03
N ILE A 25 16.78 11.21 3.38
CA ILE A 25 16.94 9.76 3.26
C ILE A 25 17.11 9.12 4.65
N ALA A 26 17.98 9.68 5.48
CA ALA A 26 18.20 9.19 6.83
C ALA A 26 16.93 9.25 7.70
N LEU A 27 16.18 10.35 7.62
CA LEU A 27 14.91 10.50 8.35
C LEU A 27 13.80 9.58 7.80
N ARG A 28 13.77 9.29 6.50
CA ARG A 28 12.89 8.27 5.92
C ARG A 28 13.22 6.87 6.44
N ALA A 29 14.50 6.53 6.55
CA ALA A 29 14.92 5.27 7.16
C ALA A 29 14.50 5.21 8.65
N LEU A 30 14.69 6.30 9.40
CA LEU A 30 14.24 6.42 10.78
C LEU A 30 12.72 6.26 10.91
N GLN A 31 11.94 6.89 10.03
CA GLN A 31 10.49 6.74 9.97
C GLN A 31 10.09 5.27 9.77
N GLY A 32 10.80 4.54 8.89
CA GLY A 32 10.59 3.11 8.66
C GLY A 32 10.73 2.26 9.94
N LEU A 33 11.70 2.59 10.82
CA LEU A 33 11.87 1.90 12.11
C LEU A 33 10.69 2.09 13.07
N PHE A 34 9.99 3.22 12.98
CA PHE A 34 8.79 3.51 13.76
C PHE A 34 7.49 3.11 13.05
N SER A 35 7.56 2.63 11.80
CA SER A 35 6.38 2.15 11.08
C SER A 35 5.76 0.92 11.77
N GLY A 36 4.50 0.64 11.49
CA GLY A 36 3.82 -0.51 12.09
C GLY A 36 2.59 -0.15 12.93
N PHE A 37 2.15 1.11 12.89
CA PHE A 37 0.93 1.53 13.58
C PHE A 37 -0.28 0.70 13.17
N ILE A 38 -0.50 0.50 11.86
CA ILE A 38 -1.64 -0.26 11.33
C ILE A 38 -1.56 -1.74 11.74
N SER A 39 -0.40 -2.38 11.60
CA SER A 39 -0.19 -3.78 11.98
C SER A 39 -0.42 -4.00 13.48
N ASN A 40 0.07 -3.09 14.31
CA ASN A 40 -0.15 -3.15 15.76
C ASN A 40 -1.62 -2.89 16.12
N ALA A 41 -2.33 -2.00 15.40
CA ALA A 41 -3.74 -1.77 15.58
C ALA A 41 -4.58 -3.00 15.20
N GLN A 42 -4.23 -3.67 14.09
CA GLN A 42 -4.87 -4.93 13.68
C GLN A 42 -4.68 -6.02 14.74
N ALA A 43 -3.45 -6.19 15.25
CA ALA A 43 -3.14 -7.16 16.28
C ALA A 43 -3.91 -6.88 17.59
N LEU A 44 -3.98 -5.62 18.00
CA LEU A 44 -4.72 -5.21 19.18
C LEU A 44 -6.23 -5.51 19.04
N ILE A 45 -6.83 -5.12 17.92
CA ILE A 45 -8.25 -5.39 17.64
C ILE A 45 -8.51 -6.90 17.60
N ALA A 46 -7.65 -7.67 16.94
CA ALA A 46 -7.79 -9.12 16.84
C ALA A 46 -7.69 -9.81 18.22
N SER A 47 -6.86 -9.30 19.12
CA SER A 47 -6.67 -9.88 20.46
C SER A 47 -7.78 -9.52 21.44
N GLN A 48 -8.39 -8.33 21.32
CA GLN A 48 -9.37 -7.83 22.30
C GLN A 48 -10.82 -7.97 21.84
N THR A 49 -11.06 -8.20 20.55
CA THR A 49 -12.42 -8.31 20.02
C THR A 49 -12.91 -9.76 20.06
N PRO A 50 -14.09 -10.05 20.62
CA PRO A 50 -14.69 -11.38 20.56
C PRO A 50 -14.81 -11.86 19.11
N ARG A 51 -14.54 -13.16 18.86
CA ARG A 51 -14.54 -13.77 17.50
C ARG A 51 -15.77 -13.43 16.69
N LYS A 52 -16.94 -13.32 17.34
CA LYS A 52 -18.21 -12.96 16.68
C LYS A 52 -18.21 -11.57 16.04
N HIS A 53 -17.42 -10.62 16.55
CA HIS A 53 -17.38 -9.23 16.10
C HIS A 53 -16.05 -8.80 15.50
N SER A 54 -15.05 -9.70 15.49
CA SER A 54 -13.69 -9.40 15.00
C SER A 54 -13.68 -9.00 13.52
N GLY A 55 -14.49 -9.64 12.69
CA GLY A 55 -14.60 -9.29 11.26
C GLY A 55 -15.10 -7.86 11.04
N LYS A 56 -16.14 -7.43 11.79
CA LYS A 56 -16.65 -6.06 11.71
C LYS A 56 -15.62 -5.04 12.18
N ALA A 57 -14.94 -5.32 13.30
CA ALA A 57 -13.94 -4.42 13.87
C ALA A 57 -12.71 -4.26 12.96
N LEU A 58 -12.17 -5.36 12.45
CA LEU A 58 -11.07 -5.35 11.48
C LEU A 58 -11.49 -4.70 10.15
N GLY A 59 -12.71 -4.97 9.68
CA GLY A 59 -13.26 -4.33 8.49
C GLY A 59 -13.35 -2.81 8.63
N THR A 60 -13.77 -2.31 9.79
CA THR A 60 -13.79 -0.85 10.07
C THR A 60 -12.38 -0.26 10.03
N LEU A 61 -11.39 -0.95 10.60
CA LEU A 61 -10.00 -0.50 10.55
C LEU A 61 -9.46 -0.46 9.10
N VAL A 62 -9.75 -1.50 8.32
CA VAL A 62 -9.37 -1.56 6.89
C VAL A 62 -10.03 -0.43 6.11
N THR A 63 -11.32 -0.16 6.35
CA THR A 63 -12.03 0.97 5.73
C THR A 63 -11.34 2.30 6.06
N GLY A 64 -10.94 2.52 7.33
CA GLY A 64 -10.21 3.72 7.73
C GLY A 64 -8.86 3.84 7.03
N SER A 65 -8.07 2.78 6.94
CA SER A 65 -6.77 2.80 6.26
C SER A 65 -6.91 3.01 4.75
N THR A 66 -7.92 2.40 4.12
CA THR A 66 -8.21 2.59 2.70
C THR A 66 -8.69 4.02 2.41
N SER A 67 -9.54 4.58 3.28
CA SER A 67 -9.96 5.98 3.17
C SER A 67 -8.75 6.93 3.28
N GLY A 68 -7.84 6.68 4.23
CA GLY A 68 -6.61 7.44 4.35
C GLY A 68 -5.70 7.33 3.12
N MET A 69 -5.59 6.16 2.53
CA MET A 69 -4.82 5.94 1.31
C MET A 69 -5.41 6.69 0.11
N LEU A 70 -6.73 6.79 0.03
CA LEU A 70 -7.44 7.53 -1.02
C LEU A 70 -7.36 9.04 -0.83
N MET A 71 -7.66 9.49 0.39
CA MET A 71 -7.71 10.91 0.71
C MET A 71 -6.31 11.53 0.81
N GLY A 72 -5.29 10.71 1.15
CA GLY A 72 -3.92 11.17 1.35
C GLY A 72 -3.36 11.96 0.18
N PRO A 73 -3.32 11.41 -1.05
CA PRO A 73 -2.82 12.13 -2.22
C PRO A 73 -3.61 13.40 -2.55
N ILE A 74 -4.93 13.39 -2.37
CA ILE A 74 -5.80 14.55 -2.61
C ILE A 74 -5.49 15.64 -1.59
N ILE A 75 -5.53 15.31 -0.30
CA ILE A 75 -5.25 16.26 0.79
C ILE A 75 -3.82 16.77 0.68
N GLY A 76 -2.85 15.87 0.43
CA GLY A 76 -1.45 16.22 0.24
C GLY A 76 -1.25 17.16 -0.96
N GLY A 77 -1.94 16.91 -2.09
CA GLY A 77 -1.93 17.77 -3.26
C GLY A 77 -2.51 19.18 -2.98
N VAL A 78 -3.62 19.25 -2.25
CA VAL A 78 -4.22 20.52 -1.81
C VAL A 78 -3.26 21.25 -0.87
N LEU A 79 -2.74 20.59 0.15
CA LEU A 79 -1.80 21.22 1.09
C LEU A 79 -0.54 21.73 0.37
N ALA A 80 0.04 20.93 -0.54
CA ALA A 80 1.22 21.34 -1.30
C ALA A 80 0.95 22.48 -2.30
N GLN A 81 -0.31 22.70 -2.70
CA GLN A 81 -0.71 23.82 -3.56
C GLN A 81 -0.84 25.14 -2.80
N PHE A 82 -1.37 25.12 -1.57
CA PHE A 82 -1.65 26.31 -0.77
C PHE A 82 -0.58 26.62 0.28
N PHE A 83 0.18 25.60 0.68
CA PHE A 83 1.24 25.70 1.67
C PHE A 83 2.57 25.24 1.07
N SER A 84 3.67 25.48 1.76
CA SER A 84 4.96 24.94 1.36
C SER A 84 5.02 23.42 1.60
N ILE A 85 5.93 22.73 0.91
CA ILE A 85 6.19 21.31 1.16
C ILE A 85 6.60 21.08 2.64
N ARG A 86 7.34 22.02 3.24
CA ARG A 86 7.74 21.97 4.64
C ARG A 86 6.54 22.03 5.59
N ASP A 87 5.60 22.93 5.32
CA ASP A 87 4.37 23.05 6.12
C ASP A 87 3.53 21.78 6.05
N THR A 88 3.52 21.13 4.90
CA THR A 88 2.83 19.83 4.73
C THR A 88 3.43 18.75 5.63
N PHE A 89 4.76 18.72 5.83
CA PHE A 89 5.38 17.81 6.80
C PHE A 89 4.98 18.16 8.24
N PHE A 90 4.93 19.42 8.63
CA PHE A 90 4.52 19.84 9.98
C PHE A 90 3.04 19.51 10.24
N ILE A 91 2.15 19.75 9.28
CA ILE A 91 0.74 19.40 9.38
C ILE A 91 0.58 17.87 9.56
N THR A 92 1.30 17.08 8.76
CA THR A 92 1.27 15.62 8.88
C THR A 92 1.82 15.15 10.22
N ALA A 93 2.91 15.74 10.71
CA ALA A 93 3.46 15.45 12.03
C ALA A 93 2.46 15.75 13.15
N SER A 94 1.76 16.88 13.07
CA SER A 94 0.72 17.26 14.04
C SER A 94 -0.46 16.29 14.04
N LEU A 95 -0.91 15.83 12.87
CA LEU A 95 -1.98 14.81 12.75
C LEU A 95 -1.54 13.46 13.34
N LEU A 96 -0.30 13.04 13.09
CA LEU A 96 0.24 11.81 13.68
C LEU A 96 0.40 11.92 15.21
N ALA A 97 0.83 13.08 15.72
CA ALA A 97 0.90 13.34 17.15
C ALA A 97 -0.50 13.31 17.79
N LEU A 98 -1.50 13.91 17.14
CA LEU A 98 -2.89 13.85 17.57
C LEU A 98 -3.40 12.41 17.60
N ALA A 99 -3.13 11.61 16.58
CA ALA A 99 -3.45 10.19 16.56
C ALA A 99 -2.77 9.42 17.70
N GLY A 100 -1.53 9.79 18.04
CA GLY A 100 -0.80 9.27 19.20
C GLY A 100 -1.46 9.62 20.52
N ILE A 101 -1.87 10.87 20.70
CA ILE A 101 -2.59 11.34 21.90
C ILE A 101 -3.93 10.62 22.03
N LEU A 102 -4.73 10.54 20.95
CA LEU A 102 -5.99 9.81 20.95
C LEU A 102 -5.79 8.32 21.27
N SER A 103 -4.74 7.70 20.72
CA SER A 103 -4.41 6.32 21.06
C SER A 103 -4.02 6.16 22.53
N ALA A 104 -3.29 7.11 23.11
CA ALA A 104 -2.87 7.06 24.50
C ALA A 104 -4.05 7.26 25.49
N THR A 105 -5.02 8.10 25.12
CA THR A 105 -6.13 8.47 26.00
C THR A 105 -7.36 7.55 25.85
N LEU A 106 -7.66 7.12 24.61
CA LEU A 106 -8.89 6.39 24.31
C LEU A 106 -8.70 4.87 24.23
N VAL A 107 -7.48 4.40 23.88
CA VAL A 107 -7.24 2.95 23.73
C VAL A 107 -6.82 2.36 25.07
N LYS A 108 -7.67 1.50 25.63
CA LYS A 108 -7.35 0.70 26.82
C LYS A 108 -6.87 -0.68 26.36
N GLU A 109 -5.65 -1.04 26.70
CA GLU A 109 -5.08 -2.35 26.41
C GLU A 109 -5.14 -3.24 27.63
N TYR A 110 -5.85 -4.36 27.51
CA TYR A 110 -5.82 -5.44 28.51
C TYR A 110 -4.82 -6.51 28.04
N PHE A 111 -3.55 -6.31 28.43
CA PHE A 111 -2.50 -7.24 28.06
C PHE A 111 -2.52 -8.46 28.97
N VAL A 112 -2.89 -9.62 28.44
CA VAL A 112 -2.71 -10.91 29.09
C VAL A 112 -1.54 -11.61 28.42
N PRO A 113 -0.38 -11.76 29.11
CA PRO A 113 0.77 -12.45 28.51
C PRO A 113 0.42 -13.92 28.28
N ILE A 114 0.29 -14.32 27.04
CA ILE A 114 0.19 -15.73 26.67
C ILE A 114 1.58 -16.33 26.83
N LYS A 115 1.80 -17.17 27.85
CA LYS A 115 2.99 -18.02 27.91
C LYS A 115 2.98 -18.92 26.69
N ARG A 116 3.87 -18.66 25.74
CA ARG A 116 4.19 -19.64 24.68
C ARG A 116 4.77 -20.86 25.38
N GLU A 117 4.01 -21.92 25.50
CA GLU A 117 4.59 -23.24 25.72
C GLU A 117 5.55 -23.49 24.54
N LYS A 118 6.83 -23.64 24.86
CA LYS A 118 7.84 -24.12 23.94
C LYS A 118 7.54 -25.60 23.67
N ASN A 119 6.57 -25.88 22.84
CA ASN A 119 6.45 -27.19 22.24
C ASN A 119 7.59 -27.33 21.23
N SER A 120 8.60 -28.09 21.66
CA SER A 120 9.86 -28.39 20.96
C SER A 120 9.68 -29.26 19.70
N GLU A 121 8.48 -29.41 19.18
CA GLU A 121 8.21 -30.25 18.00
C GLU A 121 7.95 -29.48 16.69
N GLU A 122 7.97 -28.16 16.68
CA GLU A 122 7.65 -27.37 15.48
C GLU A 122 8.87 -26.80 14.73
N HIS A 123 9.93 -27.57 14.57
CA HIS A 123 10.94 -27.29 13.53
C HIS A 123 10.60 -27.96 12.17
N ARG A 124 9.36 -28.40 11.97
CA ARG A 124 8.92 -28.68 10.60
C ARG A 124 8.86 -27.36 9.85
N SER A 125 9.67 -27.26 8.80
CA SER A 125 9.61 -26.12 7.89
C SER A 125 8.15 -25.75 7.61
N LEU A 126 7.74 -24.51 7.90
CA LEU A 126 6.35 -24.05 7.65
C LEU A 126 5.91 -24.38 6.22
N LEU A 127 6.86 -24.39 5.29
CA LEU A 127 6.64 -24.74 3.88
C LEU A 127 6.21 -26.21 3.69
N SER A 128 6.59 -27.14 4.58
CA SER A 128 6.17 -28.53 4.49
C SER A 128 4.73 -28.80 4.90
N GLN A 129 4.05 -27.80 5.49
CA GLN A 129 2.66 -27.91 5.90
C GLN A 129 1.68 -27.61 4.75
N PHE A 130 2.17 -27.05 3.62
CA PHE A 130 1.34 -26.72 2.47
C PHE A 130 1.24 -27.86 1.49
N GLN A 131 0.05 -28.10 0.95
CA GLN A 131 -0.15 -29.08 -0.11
C GLN A 131 0.63 -28.70 -1.38
N ASN A 132 0.69 -27.41 -1.70
CA ASN A 132 1.40 -26.87 -2.86
C ASN A 132 2.26 -25.66 -2.47
N PRO A 133 3.46 -25.85 -1.89
CA PRO A 133 4.30 -24.73 -1.47
C PRO A 133 4.75 -23.83 -2.63
N ARG A 134 4.90 -24.41 -3.85
CA ARG A 134 5.23 -23.64 -5.05
C ARG A 134 4.15 -22.61 -5.39
N LEU A 135 2.87 -22.97 -5.27
CA LEU A 135 1.75 -22.06 -5.52
C LEU A 135 1.76 -20.89 -4.53
N ILE A 136 2.02 -21.15 -3.25
CA ILE A 136 2.12 -20.08 -2.24
C ILE A 136 3.26 -19.11 -2.59
N ILE A 137 4.44 -19.60 -2.96
CA ILE A 137 5.57 -18.77 -3.36
C ILE A 137 5.23 -17.94 -4.60
N VAL A 138 4.61 -18.54 -5.61
CA VAL A 138 4.17 -17.82 -6.82
C VAL A 138 3.18 -16.71 -6.49
N LEU A 139 2.20 -16.97 -5.61
CA LEU A 139 1.23 -15.96 -5.18
C LEU A 139 1.88 -14.81 -4.39
N LEU A 140 2.88 -15.11 -3.54
CA LEU A 140 3.64 -14.10 -2.82
C LEU A 140 4.49 -13.24 -3.77
N ILE A 141 5.15 -13.87 -4.74
CA ILE A 141 5.88 -13.14 -5.81
C ILE A 141 4.90 -12.30 -6.64
N SER A 142 3.74 -12.84 -6.97
CA SER A 142 2.67 -12.12 -7.67
C SER A 142 2.27 -10.85 -6.92
N THR A 143 2.07 -10.94 -5.59
CA THR A 143 1.78 -9.77 -4.76
C THR A 143 2.91 -8.74 -4.81
N MET A 144 4.17 -9.21 -4.72
CA MET A 144 5.34 -8.33 -4.82
C MET A 144 5.38 -7.60 -6.17
N MET A 145 5.12 -8.31 -7.28
CA MET A 145 5.13 -7.73 -8.62
C MET A 145 4.03 -6.69 -8.83
N VAL A 146 2.80 -6.98 -8.38
CA VAL A 146 1.70 -5.99 -8.44
C VAL A 146 2.06 -4.74 -7.65
N GLN A 147 2.61 -4.91 -6.46
CA GLN A 147 3.00 -3.79 -5.61
C GLN A 147 4.18 -3.00 -6.19
N LEU A 148 5.16 -3.72 -6.77
CA LEU A 148 6.29 -3.12 -7.47
C LEU A 148 5.79 -2.24 -8.63
N GLY A 149 4.88 -2.75 -9.47
CA GLY A 149 4.29 -2.01 -10.58
C GLY A 149 3.58 -0.73 -10.12
N ASN A 150 2.72 -0.84 -9.12
CA ASN A 150 1.99 0.31 -8.59
C ASN A 150 2.91 1.39 -8.00
N ILE A 151 3.93 0.98 -7.26
CA ILE A 151 4.82 1.91 -6.54
C ILE A 151 5.95 2.46 -7.43
N SER A 152 6.31 1.78 -8.52
CA SER A 152 7.31 2.30 -9.46
C SER A 152 6.91 3.65 -10.07
N ILE A 153 5.62 3.88 -10.23
CA ILE A 153 5.07 5.10 -10.82
C ILE A 153 4.83 6.21 -9.78
N ALA A 154 4.63 5.85 -8.52
CA ALA A 154 4.31 6.82 -7.47
C ALA A 154 5.30 8.01 -7.36
N PRO A 155 6.65 7.81 -7.39
CA PRO A 155 7.60 8.92 -7.29
C PRO A 155 7.62 9.82 -8.52
N ILE A 156 7.24 9.31 -9.69
CA ILE A 156 7.37 10.04 -10.96
C ILE A 156 6.09 10.71 -11.42
N ILE A 157 4.93 10.31 -10.87
CA ILE A 157 3.63 10.78 -11.37
C ILE A 157 3.49 12.31 -11.31
N SER A 158 3.96 12.94 -10.25
CA SER A 158 3.90 14.40 -10.12
C SER A 158 4.85 15.10 -11.09
N LEU A 159 6.02 14.51 -11.38
CA LEU A 159 6.98 15.05 -12.33
C LEU A 159 6.47 14.90 -13.76
N TYR A 160 5.90 13.75 -14.10
CA TYR A 160 5.28 13.49 -15.39
C TYR A 160 4.08 14.40 -15.67
N ILE A 161 3.23 14.64 -14.67
CA ILE A 161 2.11 15.60 -14.77
C ILE A 161 2.64 17.03 -14.95
N LYS A 162 3.72 17.39 -14.25
CA LYS A 162 4.36 18.69 -14.39
C LYS A 162 4.82 18.91 -15.84
N GLU A 163 5.39 17.90 -16.49
CA GLU A 163 5.78 17.94 -17.88
C GLU A 163 4.56 18.07 -18.82
N LEU A 164 3.53 17.22 -18.64
CA LEU A 164 2.29 17.27 -19.41
C LEU A 164 1.53 18.61 -19.28
N MET A 165 1.68 19.28 -18.14
CA MET A 165 1.10 20.61 -17.89
C MET A 165 2.00 21.76 -18.34
N HIS A 166 3.15 21.49 -18.96
CA HIS A 166 4.13 22.51 -19.37
C HIS A 166 4.49 23.49 -18.25
N ASN A 167 4.60 22.98 -17.00
CA ASN A 167 4.85 23.76 -15.79
C ASN A 167 3.76 24.81 -15.44
N GLN A 168 2.53 24.68 -15.93
CA GLN A 168 1.45 25.65 -15.72
C GLN A 168 0.31 25.05 -14.90
N GLY A 169 -0.35 25.88 -14.10
CA GLY A 169 -1.54 25.49 -13.33
C GLY A 169 -1.25 24.77 -11.99
N PRO A 170 -2.30 24.21 -11.35
CA PRO A 170 -2.23 23.60 -10.03
C PRO A 170 -1.69 22.17 -10.06
N ILE A 171 -0.42 21.99 -10.43
CA ILE A 171 0.24 20.70 -10.69
C ILE A 171 0.08 19.75 -9.49
N ALA A 172 0.30 20.22 -8.26
CA ALA A 172 0.22 19.41 -7.06
C ALA A 172 -1.20 18.84 -6.83
N LEU A 173 -2.23 19.67 -7.06
CA LEU A 173 -3.63 19.26 -6.95
C LEU A 173 -3.98 18.20 -8.00
N VAL A 174 -3.62 18.44 -9.25
CA VAL A 174 -3.88 17.53 -10.37
C VAL A 174 -3.15 16.20 -10.13
N ALA A 175 -1.90 16.23 -9.67
CA ALA A 175 -1.14 15.03 -9.31
C ALA A 175 -1.80 14.25 -8.17
N GLY A 176 -2.30 14.94 -7.15
CA GLY A 176 -3.04 14.33 -6.05
C GLY A 176 -4.33 13.62 -6.50
N ILE A 177 -5.10 14.28 -7.38
CA ILE A 177 -6.34 13.69 -7.95
C ILE A 177 -5.99 12.45 -8.79
N ILE A 178 -5.04 12.56 -9.71
CA ILE A 178 -4.66 11.44 -10.59
C ILE A 178 -4.07 10.27 -9.80
N ALA A 179 -3.31 10.54 -8.74
CA ALA A 179 -2.78 9.50 -7.85
C ALA A 179 -3.88 8.79 -7.04
N ALA A 180 -5.00 9.45 -6.75
CA ALA A 180 -6.12 8.88 -6.03
C ALA A 180 -7.07 8.03 -6.92
N LEU A 181 -7.11 8.27 -8.22
CA LEU A 181 -8.04 7.58 -9.15
C LEU A 181 -7.98 6.06 -9.09
N PRO A 182 -6.80 5.39 -9.04
CA PRO A 182 -6.73 3.94 -8.91
C PRO A 182 -7.39 3.44 -7.63
N GLY A 183 -7.21 4.15 -6.52
CA GLY A 183 -7.83 3.78 -5.26
C GLY A 183 -9.36 3.88 -5.29
N ILE A 184 -9.92 4.92 -5.93
CA ILE A 184 -11.37 5.11 -6.07
C ILE A 184 -11.97 3.94 -6.87
N SER A 185 -11.39 3.61 -8.01
CA SER A 185 -11.89 2.52 -8.85
C SER A 185 -11.68 1.14 -8.19
N ASN A 186 -10.62 0.96 -7.43
CA ASN A 186 -10.36 -0.26 -6.66
C ASN A 186 -11.49 -0.51 -5.64
N ILE A 187 -11.88 0.47 -4.84
CA ILE A 187 -12.97 0.32 -3.86
C ILE A 187 -14.27 -0.12 -4.54
N ILE A 188 -14.56 0.40 -5.71
CA ILE A 188 -15.79 0.07 -6.45
C ILE A 188 -15.71 -1.33 -7.06
N SER A 189 -14.56 -1.71 -7.58
CA SER A 189 -14.36 -2.95 -8.35
C SER A 189 -14.03 -4.16 -7.47
N ALA A 190 -13.26 -3.99 -6.39
CA ALA A 190 -12.76 -5.11 -5.59
C ALA A 190 -13.86 -6.02 -5.01
N PRO A 191 -14.97 -5.53 -4.43
CA PRO A 191 -16.02 -6.41 -3.94
C PRO A 191 -16.70 -7.22 -5.06
N ARG A 192 -16.91 -6.58 -6.22
CA ARG A 192 -17.57 -7.21 -7.37
C ARG A 192 -16.69 -8.26 -8.03
N LEU A 193 -15.42 -7.92 -8.27
CA LEU A 193 -14.45 -8.82 -8.91
C LEU A 193 -14.03 -9.95 -7.96
N GLY A 194 -13.96 -9.70 -6.67
CA GLY A 194 -13.76 -10.73 -5.66
C GLY A 194 -14.90 -11.75 -5.64
N ALA A 195 -16.14 -11.28 -5.58
CA ALA A 195 -17.31 -12.16 -5.65
C ALA A 195 -17.40 -12.94 -6.98
N TYR A 196 -17.08 -12.30 -8.10
CA TYR A 196 -17.01 -12.94 -9.40
C TYR A 196 -15.93 -14.03 -9.44
N GLY A 197 -14.77 -13.79 -8.83
CA GLY A 197 -13.68 -14.75 -8.69
C GLY A 197 -14.06 -15.98 -7.85
N ASP A 198 -14.85 -15.78 -6.80
CA ASP A 198 -15.35 -16.87 -5.98
C ASP A 198 -16.35 -17.76 -6.73
N ALA A 199 -17.18 -17.16 -7.61
CA ALA A 199 -18.19 -17.90 -8.38
C ALA A 199 -17.62 -18.61 -9.63
N HIS A 200 -16.68 -17.99 -10.35
CA HIS A 200 -16.21 -18.44 -11.67
C HIS A 200 -14.76 -18.95 -11.68
N GLY A 201 -14.09 -18.91 -10.54
CA GLY A 201 -12.71 -19.37 -10.37
C GLY A 201 -11.70 -18.22 -10.28
N SER A 202 -11.06 -18.13 -9.13
CA SER A 202 -10.09 -17.08 -8.79
C SER A 202 -8.90 -17.00 -9.78
N ASN A 203 -8.44 -18.14 -10.33
CA ASN A 203 -7.33 -18.15 -11.29
C ASN A 203 -7.65 -17.40 -12.59
N LYS A 204 -8.89 -17.48 -13.09
CA LYS A 204 -9.32 -16.78 -14.31
C LYS A 204 -9.34 -15.28 -14.10
N VAL A 205 -9.85 -14.83 -12.94
CA VAL A 205 -9.89 -13.42 -12.57
C VAL A 205 -8.48 -12.87 -12.38
N LEU A 206 -7.57 -13.66 -11.79
CA LEU A 206 -6.17 -13.29 -11.64
C LEU A 206 -5.50 -13.06 -13.00
N MET A 207 -5.63 -14.01 -13.93
CA MET A 207 -5.05 -13.87 -15.29
C MET A 207 -5.65 -12.70 -16.05
N ALA A 208 -6.98 -12.55 -16.02
CA ALA A 208 -7.65 -11.42 -16.66
C ALA A 208 -7.21 -10.07 -16.06
N GLY A 209 -7.03 -10.02 -14.74
CA GLY A 209 -6.53 -8.84 -14.04
C GLY A 209 -5.11 -8.45 -14.48
N TYR A 210 -4.19 -9.41 -14.61
CA TYR A 210 -2.84 -9.14 -15.12
C TYR A 210 -2.85 -8.67 -16.57
N LEU A 211 -3.59 -9.36 -17.44
CA LEU A 211 -3.68 -8.96 -18.84
C LEU A 211 -4.26 -7.55 -18.97
N PHE A 212 -5.29 -7.25 -18.20
CA PHE A 212 -5.89 -5.93 -18.19
C PHE A 212 -4.92 -4.86 -17.63
N ALA A 213 -4.11 -5.19 -16.62
CA ALA A 213 -3.07 -4.30 -16.11
C ALA A 213 -2.06 -3.93 -17.22
N VAL A 214 -1.52 -4.92 -17.93
CA VAL A 214 -0.58 -4.70 -19.04
C VAL A 214 -1.18 -3.77 -20.10
N ILE A 215 -2.44 -4.05 -20.54
CA ILE A 215 -3.15 -3.23 -21.53
C ILE A 215 -3.34 -1.79 -21.04
N MET A 216 -3.49 -1.56 -19.74
CA MET A 216 -3.69 -0.22 -19.18
C MET A 216 -2.38 0.49 -18.81
N TYR A 217 -1.32 -0.22 -18.44
CA TYR A 217 -0.01 0.38 -18.16
C TYR A 217 0.73 0.80 -19.42
N PHE A 218 0.75 -0.05 -20.44
CA PHE A 218 1.53 0.20 -21.66
C PHE A 218 1.20 1.55 -22.34
N PRO A 219 -0.07 1.92 -22.58
CA PRO A 219 -0.38 3.19 -23.22
C PRO A 219 0.00 4.42 -22.38
N GLN A 220 0.13 4.29 -21.05
CA GLN A 220 0.50 5.42 -20.20
C GLN A 220 1.85 6.02 -20.52
N GLY A 221 2.78 5.22 -21.09
CA GLY A 221 4.06 5.69 -21.56
C GLY A 221 4.00 6.62 -22.77
N PHE A 222 2.88 6.66 -23.51
CA PHE A 222 2.73 7.44 -24.75
C PHE A 222 1.66 8.53 -24.64
N VAL A 223 1.20 8.80 -23.43
CA VAL A 223 0.11 9.78 -23.19
C VAL A 223 0.65 11.20 -23.33
N SER A 224 -0.04 12.01 -24.11
CA SER A 224 0.19 13.45 -24.25
C SER A 224 -0.90 14.31 -23.54
N SER A 225 -1.88 13.68 -22.90
CA SER A 225 -3.01 14.36 -22.25
C SER A 225 -3.23 13.89 -20.83
N ILE A 226 -3.40 14.85 -19.90
CA ILE A 226 -3.71 14.59 -18.49
C ILE A 226 -5.01 13.80 -18.33
N TRP A 227 -6.02 14.10 -19.15
CA TRP A 227 -7.31 13.42 -19.10
C TRP A 227 -7.17 11.93 -19.44
N LEU A 228 -6.39 11.62 -20.48
CA LEU A 228 -6.13 10.24 -20.89
C LEU A 228 -5.34 9.50 -19.82
N LEU A 229 -4.32 10.15 -19.21
CA LEU A 229 -3.59 9.59 -18.08
C LEU A 229 -4.53 9.27 -16.91
N GLY A 230 -5.44 10.20 -16.57
CA GLY A 230 -6.43 9.99 -15.51
C GLY A 230 -7.35 8.80 -15.78
N ILE A 231 -7.86 8.68 -17.02
CA ILE A 231 -8.70 7.54 -17.42
C ILE A 231 -7.95 6.21 -17.30
N LEU A 232 -6.73 6.14 -17.81
CA LEU A 232 -5.91 4.92 -17.72
C LEU A 232 -5.59 4.57 -16.26
N ARG A 233 -5.30 5.56 -15.43
CA ARG A 233 -5.10 5.38 -13.98
C ARG A 233 -6.34 4.86 -13.27
N PHE A 234 -7.51 5.36 -13.64
CA PHE A 234 -8.77 4.83 -13.11
C PHE A 234 -8.93 3.35 -13.45
N PHE A 235 -8.63 2.95 -14.68
CA PHE A 235 -8.73 1.54 -15.09
C PHE A 235 -7.69 0.63 -14.43
N ILE A 236 -6.50 1.13 -14.10
CA ILE A 236 -5.51 0.38 -13.30
C ILE A 236 -6.09 -0.03 -11.94
N GLY A 237 -6.83 0.85 -11.28
CA GLY A 237 -7.45 0.49 -10.00
C GLY A 237 -8.52 -0.62 -10.12
N ILE A 238 -9.16 -0.78 -11.27
CA ILE A 238 -10.04 -1.94 -11.54
C ILE A 238 -9.21 -3.22 -11.58
N SER A 239 -8.04 -3.19 -12.23
CA SER A 239 -7.09 -4.31 -12.21
C SER A 239 -6.66 -4.67 -10.79
N ASP A 240 -6.27 -3.67 -10.00
CA ASP A 240 -5.88 -3.87 -8.59
C ASP A 240 -7.03 -4.47 -7.76
N GLY A 241 -8.26 -4.03 -8.02
CA GLY A 241 -9.47 -4.58 -7.41
C GLY A 241 -9.75 -6.04 -7.80
N ALA A 242 -9.23 -6.51 -8.93
CA ALA A 242 -9.24 -7.92 -9.30
C ALA A 242 -8.09 -8.69 -8.64
N LEU A 243 -6.87 -8.14 -8.68
CA LEU A 243 -5.64 -8.85 -8.31
C LEU A 243 -5.52 -9.06 -6.80
N PHE A 244 -5.60 -8.00 -5.98
CA PHE A 244 -5.36 -8.10 -4.55
C PHE A 244 -6.31 -9.04 -3.81
N PRO A 245 -7.65 -8.93 -3.94
CA PRO A 245 -8.57 -9.85 -3.27
C PRO A 245 -8.41 -11.28 -3.77
N THR A 246 -8.17 -11.46 -5.07
CA THR A 246 -8.03 -12.79 -5.66
C THR A 246 -6.78 -13.51 -5.16
N ILE A 247 -5.63 -12.81 -5.06
CA ILE A 247 -4.41 -13.38 -4.48
C ILE A 247 -4.64 -13.77 -3.02
N GLN A 248 -5.27 -12.90 -2.23
CA GLN A 248 -5.56 -13.18 -0.81
C GLN A 248 -6.51 -14.39 -0.66
N THR A 249 -7.53 -14.48 -1.50
CA THR A 249 -8.44 -15.63 -1.54
C THR A 249 -7.68 -16.93 -1.89
N LEU A 250 -6.81 -16.90 -2.89
CA LEU A 250 -6.00 -18.06 -3.28
C LEU A 250 -5.00 -18.45 -2.18
N LEU A 251 -4.35 -17.49 -1.53
CA LEU A 251 -3.50 -17.74 -0.37
C LEU A 251 -4.27 -18.42 0.76
N THR A 252 -5.47 -17.92 1.08
CA THR A 252 -6.33 -18.49 2.14
C THR A 252 -6.78 -19.91 1.78
N LYS A 253 -7.27 -20.12 0.55
CA LYS A 253 -7.78 -21.45 0.10
C LYS A 253 -6.69 -22.53 0.06
N ASN A 254 -5.44 -22.15 -0.17
CA ASN A 254 -4.30 -23.07 -0.29
C ASN A 254 -3.44 -23.15 0.99
N SER A 255 -3.86 -22.52 2.08
CA SER A 255 -3.14 -22.51 3.35
C SER A 255 -3.93 -23.27 4.42
N PRO A 256 -3.29 -24.15 5.21
CA PRO A 256 -3.94 -24.76 6.36
C PRO A 256 -4.26 -23.68 7.40
N ALA A 257 -5.32 -23.86 8.16
CA ALA A 257 -5.79 -22.90 9.16
C ALA A 257 -4.70 -22.50 10.18
N SER A 258 -3.81 -23.45 10.53
CA SER A 258 -2.67 -23.25 11.42
C SER A 258 -1.59 -22.31 10.86
N ALA A 259 -1.42 -22.26 9.54
CA ALA A 259 -0.37 -21.47 8.86
C ALA A 259 -0.91 -20.18 8.21
N THR A 260 -2.21 -19.95 8.21
CA THR A 260 -2.84 -18.78 7.55
C THR A 260 -2.24 -17.46 8.04
N SER A 261 -2.05 -17.28 9.35
CA SER A 261 -1.44 -16.06 9.91
C SER A 261 -0.01 -15.84 9.41
N ALA A 262 0.80 -16.92 9.32
CA ALA A 262 2.17 -16.83 8.81
C ALA A 262 2.19 -16.44 7.33
N VAL A 263 1.30 -17.00 6.52
CA VAL A 263 1.18 -16.69 5.08
C VAL A 263 0.80 -15.22 4.86
N PHE A 264 -0.13 -14.68 5.64
CA PHE A 264 -0.47 -13.26 5.57
C PHE A 264 0.69 -12.36 6.01
N SER A 265 1.47 -12.77 7.02
CA SER A 265 2.69 -12.06 7.42
C SER A 265 3.74 -12.06 6.30
N TRP A 266 3.94 -13.21 5.63
CA TRP A 266 4.81 -13.27 4.45
C TRP A 266 4.28 -12.39 3.31
N ASN A 267 2.98 -12.42 3.06
CA ASN A 267 2.36 -11.56 2.03
C ASN A 267 2.64 -10.07 2.29
N GLN A 268 2.55 -9.62 3.54
CA GLN A 268 2.93 -8.26 3.92
C GLN A 268 4.41 -7.97 3.70
N SER A 269 5.30 -8.93 3.99
CA SER A 269 6.73 -8.79 3.72
C SER A 269 7.03 -8.68 2.22
N PHE A 270 6.37 -9.49 1.39
CA PHE A 270 6.50 -9.42 -0.06
C PHE A 270 5.92 -8.12 -0.64
N GLN A 271 4.83 -7.59 -0.09
CA GLN A 271 4.33 -6.26 -0.44
C GLN A 271 5.36 -5.18 -0.09
N ALA A 272 5.97 -5.24 1.08
CA ALA A 272 7.00 -4.27 1.49
C ALA A 272 8.24 -4.33 0.58
N LEU A 273 8.66 -5.54 0.17
CA LEU A 273 9.72 -5.71 -0.84
C LEU A 273 9.31 -5.11 -2.19
N GLY A 274 8.06 -5.34 -2.61
CA GLY A 274 7.51 -4.72 -3.84
C GLY A 274 7.54 -3.19 -3.77
N ASN A 275 7.17 -2.60 -2.64
CA ASN A 275 7.25 -1.15 -2.41
C ASN A 275 8.70 -0.64 -2.51
N MET A 276 9.63 -1.33 -1.87
CA MET A 276 11.04 -0.96 -1.87
C MET A 276 11.64 -1.01 -3.28
N PHE A 277 11.52 -2.16 -3.94
CA PHE A 277 12.06 -2.34 -5.30
C PHE A 277 11.32 -1.48 -6.32
N GLY A 278 10.01 -1.31 -6.19
CA GLY A 278 9.21 -0.45 -7.06
C GLY A 278 9.68 1.00 -7.01
N SER A 279 9.84 1.56 -5.81
CA SER A 279 10.33 2.94 -5.64
C SER A 279 11.75 3.12 -6.22
N LEU A 280 12.64 2.14 -6.00
CA LEU A 280 14.01 2.19 -6.52
C LEU A 280 14.02 2.09 -8.05
N LEU A 281 13.27 1.16 -8.62
CA LEU A 281 13.18 1.00 -10.08
C LEU A 281 12.56 2.23 -10.73
N GLY A 282 11.43 2.71 -10.21
CA GLY A 282 10.76 3.90 -10.74
C GLY A 282 11.65 5.14 -10.71
N GLY A 283 12.30 5.39 -9.57
CA GLY A 283 13.22 6.53 -9.42
C GLY A 283 14.47 6.42 -10.27
N SER A 284 15.10 5.24 -10.36
CA SER A 284 16.32 5.03 -11.16
C SER A 284 16.04 5.06 -12.66
N LEU A 285 14.95 4.43 -13.11
CA LEU A 285 14.57 4.46 -14.53
C LEU A 285 14.21 5.88 -14.99
N ALA A 286 13.48 6.63 -14.17
CA ALA A 286 13.15 8.02 -14.47
C ALA A 286 14.36 8.96 -14.44
N GLY A 287 15.38 8.64 -13.64
CA GLY A 287 16.64 9.42 -13.61
C GLY A 287 17.63 9.12 -14.72
N LEU A 288 17.59 7.90 -15.27
CA LEU A 288 18.50 7.45 -16.34
C LEU A 288 17.85 7.53 -17.73
N PHE A 289 16.54 7.43 -17.80
CA PHE A 289 15.73 7.40 -19.03
C PHE A 289 14.54 8.34 -18.88
N ASP A 290 13.69 8.40 -19.91
CA ASP A 290 12.45 9.16 -19.88
C ASP A 290 11.36 8.48 -19.02
N TYR A 291 10.37 9.24 -18.54
CA TYR A 291 9.24 8.71 -17.78
C TYR A 291 8.47 7.62 -18.51
N ASN A 292 8.44 7.67 -19.85
CA ASN A 292 7.81 6.66 -20.71
C ASN A 292 8.35 5.25 -20.46
N VAL A 293 9.67 5.14 -20.23
CA VAL A 293 10.35 3.86 -19.98
C VAL A 293 9.84 3.22 -18.69
N VAL A 294 9.53 4.02 -17.67
CA VAL A 294 9.00 3.49 -16.40
C VAL A 294 7.63 2.82 -16.62
N PHE A 295 6.73 3.46 -17.38
CA PHE A 295 5.41 2.87 -17.67
C PHE A 295 5.51 1.60 -18.52
N ILE A 296 6.38 1.59 -19.52
CA ILE A 296 6.59 0.43 -20.39
C ILE A 296 7.23 -0.73 -19.61
N SER A 297 8.21 -0.45 -18.75
CA SER A 297 8.85 -1.48 -17.92
C SER A 297 7.95 -2.04 -16.82
N THR A 298 6.92 -1.27 -16.43
CA THR A 298 5.92 -1.70 -15.46
C THR A 298 4.85 -2.60 -16.10
N ALA A 299 4.56 -2.38 -17.40
CA ALA A 299 3.62 -3.20 -18.17
C ALA A 299 4.14 -4.61 -18.41
#